data_a2939fd6ffd37879bfda81bdba618705
#
_entry.id   a2939fd6ffd37879bfda81bdba618705
#
_cell.length_a   1.000
_cell.length_b   1.000
_cell.length_c   1.000
_cell.angle_alpha   90.00
_cell.angle_beta   90.00
_cell.angle_gamma   90.00
#
_symmetry.space_group_name_H-M   'P 1'
#
loop_
_entity.id
_entity.type
_entity.pdbx_description
1 polymer ?
#
loop_
_entity_poly.entity_id
_entity_poly.type
_entity_poly.pdbx_seq_one_letter_code
_entity_poly.pdbx_strand_id
1 'polypeptide(L)'
;DSITYYGGKSQQVEKNTRVKARVKAQALREIISSKERVLIMGHRIPDADSFGAAVGIYRIAKTLDREAHIVLSGVGATIQPVLDLFKSHEGYRDSVIIDGQQAMELAGSNTVLVVVDVNKPSITECPELLRICKSIVVLDHHRQGSEAVENATLSYVEAYASSTCEMVSEILQYIGESIRITAEEANCMYSGMMIDTNNFTAKTGVRTFEAAAFLRRNGADVTKVRKLFREDAIEYKTKADAVSQAEIYKHAFAISICKSENIQSPTIVGAQAANELLNIKGVKASFVLTDYQNQVFISARSIDEVNVQVIMEKMGGGGHLGIAGCQLTGVSVFEGIGLLKGTLDKMINEGALVID
;
A
#
# COMPACT_ATOMS: atom_id res chain seq x y z
N ASP A 1 -24.04 8.17 26.22
CA ASP A 1 -23.18 7.02 25.93
C ASP A 1 -23.81 6.21 24.81
N SER A 2 -23.40 6.44 23.57
CA SER A 2 -23.84 5.64 22.43
C SER A 2 -22.83 4.54 22.17
N ILE A 3 -23.24 3.29 22.36
CA ILE A 3 -22.45 2.10 21.99
C ILE A 3 -22.53 1.92 20.49
N THR A 4 -21.42 2.10 19.79
CA THR A 4 -21.33 1.87 18.34
C THR A 4 -20.86 0.45 18.10
N TYR A 5 -21.74 -0.40 17.55
CA TYR A 5 -21.39 -1.77 17.16
C TYR A 5 -20.63 -1.77 15.84
N TYR A 6 -19.37 -2.17 15.87
CA TYR A 6 -18.57 -2.47 14.68
C TYR A 6 -18.73 -3.95 14.35
N GLY A 7 -19.67 -4.26 13.54
CA GLY A 7 -19.86 -5.63 13.05
C GLY A 7 -21.12 -5.71 12.23
N GLY A 8 -21.00 -5.76 10.96
CA GLY A 8 -22.21 -5.93 10.29
C GLY A 8 -22.23 -5.98 8.78
N LYS A 9 -22.84 -7.00 8.28
CA LYS A 9 -23.57 -7.10 7.00
C LYS A 9 -22.73 -6.85 5.74
N SER A 10 -21.78 -7.75 5.50
CA SER A 10 -20.97 -7.80 4.27
C SER A 10 -21.78 -7.72 2.97
N GLN A 11 -22.95 -8.33 2.89
CA GLN A 11 -23.79 -8.32 1.67
C GLN A 11 -24.44 -6.96 1.34
N GLN A 12 -24.73 -6.11 2.32
CA GLN A 12 -25.26 -4.77 2.07
C GLN A 12 -24.16 -3.78 1.65
N VAL A 13 -22.94 -4.01 2.09
CA VAL A 13 -21.76 -3.23 1.70
C VAL A 13 -21.43 -3.47 0.23
N GLU A 14 -21.49 -4.72 -0.27
CA GLU A 14 -21.18 -5.07 -1.67
C GLU A 14 -22.11 -4.41 -2.69
N LYS A 15 -23.43 -4.41 -2.45
CA LYS A 15 -24.37 -3.74 -3.37
C LYS A 15 -24.16 -2.23 -3.45
N ASN A 16 -23.85 -1.59 -2.34
CA ASN A 16 -23.60 -0.15 -2.29
C ASN A 16 -22.28 0.24 -2.94
N THR A 17 -21.25 -0.62 -2.91
CA THR A 17 -19.94 -0.31 -3.48
C THR A 17 -19.93 -0.28 -5.00
N ARG A 18 -20.60 -1.22 -5.69
CA ARG A 18 -20.71 -1.20 -7.16
C ARG A 18 -21.47 0.04 -7.66
N VAL A 19 -22.54 0.45 -6.97
CA VAL A 19 -23.26 1.69 -7.29
C VAL A 19 -22.37 2.90 -7.09
N LYS A 20 -21.63 2.95 -5.97
CA LYS A 20 -20.65 4.00 -5.70
C LYS A 20 -19.57 4.05 -6.79
N ALA A 21 -18.95 2.92 -7.13
CA ALA A 21 -17.94 2.84 -8.17
C ALA A 21 -18.44 3.37 -9.52
N ARG A 22 -19.66 3.00 -9.92
CA ARG A 22 -20.32 3.51 -11.13
C ARG A 22 -20.54 5.02 -11.11
N VAL A 23 -21.06 5.54 -10.01
CA VAL A 23 -21.28 6.99 -9.85
C VAL A 23 -19.94 7.75 -9.86
N LYS A 24 -18.93 7.22 -9.16
CA LYS A 24 -17.59 7.83 -9.13
C LYS A 24 -16.90 7.77 -10.47
N ALA A 25 -17.07 6.66 -11.22
CA ALA A 25 -16.56 6.53 -12.59
C ALA A 25 -17.18 7.57 -13.53
N GLN A 26 -18.50 7.79 -13.45
CA GLN A 26 -19.17 8.81 -14.26
C GLN A 26 -18.68 10.22 -13.90
N ALA A 27 -18.58 10.55 -12.61
CA ALA A 27 -18.07 11.84 -12.16
C ALA A 27 -16.61 12.07 -12.61
N LEU A 28 -15.75 11.05 -12.46
CA LEU A 28 -14.36 11.09 -12.91
C LEU A 28 -14.26 11.32 -14.42
N ARG A 29 -15.09 10.60 -15.20
CA ARG A 29 -15.17 10.78 -16.66
C ARG A 29 -15.54 12.20 -17.03
N GLU A 30 -16.54 12.80 -16.40
CA GLU A 30 -16.97 14.18 -16.66
C GLU A 30 -15.87 15.18 -16.31
N ILE A 31 -15.22 15.03 -15.16
CA ILE A 31 -14.12 15.91 -14.72
C ILE A 31 -12.94 15.83 -15.71
N ILE A 32 -12.49 14.62 -16.06
CA ILE A 32 -11.38 14.43 -17.00
C ILE A 32 -11.75 14.98 -18.39
N SER A 33 -12.96 14.68 -18.88
CA SER A 33 -13.41 15.15 -20.19
C SER A 33 -13.53 16.66 -20.27
N SER A 34 -13.74 17.37 -19.16
CA SER A 34 -13.82 18.83 -19.10
C SER A 34 -12.45 19.55 -19.17
N LYS A 35 -11.34 18.79 -19.14
CA LYS A 35 -9.98 19.32 -19.11
C LYS A 35 -9.17 18.78 -20.29
N GLU A 36 -8.11 19.48 -20.63
CA GLU A 36 -7.19 19.07 -21.71
C GLU A 36 -6.10 18.14 -21.20
N ARG A 37 -5.66 18.33 -19.94
CA ARG A 37 -4.52 17.61 -19.36
C ARG A 37 -4.88 16.95 -18.04
N VAL A 38 -4.28 15.79 -17.81
CA VAL A 38 -4.38 15.03 -16.57
C VAL A 38 -2.97 14.83 -16.00
N LEU A 39 -2.73 15.34 -14.80
CA LEU A 39 -1.56 15.03 -14.02
C LEU A 39 -1.96 14.02 -12.94
N ILE A 40 -1.17 12.97 -12.76
CA ILE A 40 -1.48 11.87 -11.85
C ILE A 40 -0.32 11.72 -10.89
N MET A 41 -0.55 11.82 -9.59
CA MET A 41 0.50 11.63 -8.59
C MET A 41 0.01 10.74 -7.45
N GLY A 42 0.94 10.01 -6.85
CA GLY A 42 0.75 9.27 -5.62
C GLY A 42 1.45 9.90 -4.42
N HIS A 43 1.88 9.07 -3.48
CA HIS A 43 2.69 9.51 -2.35
C HIS A 43 4.19 9.56 -2.70
N ARG A 44 4.94 10.36 -1.91
CA ARG A 44 6.38 10.68 -2.15
C ARG A 44 7.30 9.45 -2.19
N ILE A 45 6.98 8.40 -1.45
CA ILE A 45 7.72 7.13 -1.48
C ILE A 45 6.85 6.13 -2.22
N PRO A 46 6.89 6.12 -3.56
CA PRO A 46 5.94 5.36 -4.36
C PRO A 46 6.12 3.86 -4.13
N ASP A 47 5.01 3.15 -4.11
CA ASP A 47 4.94 1.70 -4.08
C ASP A 47 4.17 1.15 -5.29
N ALA A 48 3.98 -0.16 -5.33
CA ALA A 48 3.33 -0.82 -6.46
C ALA A 48 1.85 -0.46 -6.59
N ASP A 49 1.14 -0.18 -5.48
CA ASP A 49 -0.28 0.19 -5.52
C ASP A 49 -0.47 1.62 -6.04
N SER A 50 0.30 2.56 -5.50
CA SER A 50 0.30 3.95 -5.95
C SER A 50 0.62 4.05 -7.45
N PHE A 51 1.69 3.38 -7.92
CA PHE A 51 2.08 3.41 -9.32
C PHE A 51 1.07 2.67 -10.22
N GLY A 52 0.60 1.50 -9.82
CA GLY A 52 -0.40 0.74 -10.57
C GLY A 52 -1.73 1.49 -10.71
N ALA A 53 -2.19 2.15 -9.64
CA ALA A 53 -3.37 3.01 -9.67
C ALA A 53 -3.18 4.20 -10.62
N ALA A 54 -2.00 4.84 -10.58
CA ALA A 54 -1.67 5.92 -11.52
C ALA A 54 -1.70 5.46 -12.97
N VAL A 55 -1.19 4.26 -13.28
CA VAL A 55 -1.26 3.65 -14.63
C VAL A 55 -2.71 3.43 -15.07
N GLY A 56 -3.58 2.96 -14.18
CA GLY A 56 -5.01 2.80 -14.48
C GLY A 56 -5.70 4.13 -14.80
N ILE A 57 -5.41 5.20 -14.06
CA ILE A 57 -5.93 6.55 -14.34
C ILE A 57 -5.35 7.10 -15.65
N TYR A 58 -4.07 6.86 -15.93
CA TYR A 58 -3.45 7.19 -17.21
C TYR A 58 -4.23 6.56 -18.37
N ARG A 59 -4.61 5.28 -18.28
CA ARG A 59 -5.43 4.60 -19.29
C ARG A 59 -6.80 5.26 -19.43
N ILE A 60 -7.45 5.67 -18.37
CA ILE A 60 -8.72 6.40 -18.42
C ILE A 60 -8.55 7.70 -19.21
N ALA A 61 -7.54 8.50 -18.89
CA ALA A 61 -7.27 9.76 -19.58
C ALA A 61 -7.00 9.56 -21.06
N LYS A 62 -6.19 8.56 -21.44
CA LYS A 62 -5.91 8.21 -22.84
C LYS A 62 -7.15 7.72 -23.60
N THR A 63 -8.04 6.98 -22.92
CA THR A 63 -9.31 6.54 -23.52
C THR A 63 -10.25 7.71 -23.81
N LEU A 64 -10.15 8.78 -23.01
CA LEU A 64 -10.92 10.01 -23.17
C LEU A 64 -10.21 11.06 -24.06
N ASP A 65 -9.15 10.64 -24.76
CA ASP A 65 -8.33 11.48 -25.64
C ASP A 65 -7.77 12.72 -24.93
N ARG A 66 -7.21 12.52 -23.73
CA ARG A 66 -6.57 13.59 -22.94
C ARG A 66 -5.06 13.36 -22.86
N GLU A 67 -4.32 14.47 -22.87
CA GLU A 67 -2.91 14.48 -22.52
C GLU A 67 -2.76 14.04 -21.06
N ALA A 68 -1.90 13.07 -20.77
CA ALA A 68 -1.77 12.54 -19.41
C ALA A 68 -0.34 12.22 -19.06
N HIS A 69 0.06 12.55 -17.82
CA HIS A 69 1.38 12.27 -17.28
C HIS A 69 1.28 11.76 -15.85
N ILE A 70 2.14 10.79 -15.54
CA ILE A 70 2.36 10.28 -14.18
C ILE A 70 3.53 11.05 -13.59
N VAL A 71 3.30 11.72 -12.47
CA VAL A 71 4.31 12.50 -11.74
C VAL A 71 5.07 11.59 -10.81
N LEU A 72 6.38 11.43 -11.05
CA LEU A 72 7.25 10.54 -10.31
C LEU A 72 8.68 11.06 -10.34
N SER A 73 9.17 11.64 -9.23
CA SER A 73 10.50 12.26 -9.16
C SER A 73 11.58 11.30 -8.67
N GLY A 74 11.22 10.30 -7.90
CA GLY A 74 12.14 9.32 -7.35
C GLY A 74 11.65 7.89 -7.53
N VAL A 75 12.55 6.98 -7.89
CA VAL A 75 12.23 5.57 -8.06
C VAL A 75 13.02 4.76 -7.03
N GLY A 76 12.31 4.23 -6.05
CA GLY A 76 12.88 3.27 -5.11
C GLY A 76 13.02 1.87 -5.73
N ALA A 77 13.91 1.06 -5.18
CA ALA A 77 14.11 -0.32 -5.63
C ALA A 77 12.81 -1.15 -5.65
N THR A 78 11.88 -0.81 -4.79
CA THR A 78 10.60 -1.53 -4.62
C THR A 78 9.70 -1.45 -5.85
N ILE A 79 9.65 -0.30 -6.55
CA ILE A 79 8.79 -0.12 -7.72
C ILE A 79 9.54 -0.27 -9.04
N GLN A 80 10.87 -0.29 -9.02
CA GLN A 80 11.68 -0.38 -10.25
C GLN A 80 11.24 -1.52 -11.18
N PRO A 81 10.99 -2.75 -10.68
CA PRO A 81 10.55 -3.84 -11.57
C PRO A 81 9.20 -3.57 -12.26
N VAL A 82 8.27 -2.90 -11.57
CA VAL A 82 6.95 -2.55 -12.13
C VAL A 82 7.08 -1.42 -13.14
N LEU A 83 7.94 -0.44 -12.85
CA LEU A 83 8.25 0.66 -13.75
C LEU A 83 8.92 0.16 -15.04
N ASP A 84 9.88 -0.76 -14.94
CA ASP A 84 10.56 -1.35 -16.09
C ASP A 84 9.57 -2.16 -16.96
N LEU A 85 8.65 -2.88 -16.31
CA LEU A 85 7.58 -3.56 -16.98
C LEU A 85 6.68 -2.60 -17.76
N PHE A 86 6.26 -1.48 -17.15
CA PHE A 86 5.47 -0.45 -17.81
C PHE A 86 6.20 0.14 -19.01
N LYS A 87 7.47 0.53 -18.84
CA LYS A 87 8.32 1.10 -19.89
C LYS A 87 8.70 0.11 -20.99
N SER A 88 8.46 -1.19 -20.81
CA SER A 88 8.72 -2.19 -21.84
C SER A 88 7.77 -2.06 -23.05
N HIS A 89 6.62 -1.42 -22.88
CA HIS A 89 5.71 -1.09 -23.97
C HIS A 89 6.22 0.14 -24.74
N GLU A 90 6.31 0.04 -26.06
CA GLU A 90 6.89 1.10 -26.91
C GLU A 90 6.21 2.47 -26.77
N GLY A 91 4.91 2.50 -26.49
CA GLY A 91 4.12 3.72 -26.35
C GLY A 91 4.37 4.49 -25.03
N TYR A 92 5.17 3.96 -24.07
CA TYR A 92 5.32 4.55 -22.73
C TYR A 92 6.76 4.99 -22.41
N ARG A 93 7.65 5.04 -23.41
CA ARG A 93 9.10 5.20 -23.15
C ARG A 93 9.51 6.56 -22.58
N ASP A 94 9.10 7.70 -23.12
CA ASP A 94 9.78 8.98 -22.83
C ASP A 94 8.90 10.17 -22.42
N SER A 95 7.58 10.09 -22.47
CA SER A 95 6.71 11.25 -22.22
C SER A 95 5.61 11.03 -21.19
N VAL A 96 5.46 9.80 -20.70
CA VAL A 96 4.37 9.46 -19.80
C VAL A 96 4.72 9.80 -18.36
N ILE A 97 5.97 9.60 -17.98
CA ILE A 97 6.47 9.84 -16.62
C ILE A 97 7.29 11.12 -16.63
N ILE A 98 6.92 12.06 -15.77
CA ILE A 98 7.56 13.35 -15.61
C ILE A 98 7.88 13.60 -14.13
N ASP A 99 8.84 14.46 -13.85
CA ASP A 99 9.14 14.88 -12.49
C ASP A 99 8.21 15.99 -11.99
N GLY A 100 8.31 16.32 -10.70
CA GLY A 100 7.47 17.36 -10.07
C GLY A 100 7.67 18.76 -10.68
N GLN A 101 8.89 19.09 -11.13
CA GLN A 101 9.17 20.38 -11.73
C GLN A 101 8.48 20.49 -13.11
N GLN A 102 8.64 19.50 -13.95
CA GLN A 102 7.95 19.40 -15.24
C GLN A 102 6.43 19.44 -15.06
N ALA A 103 5.93 18.74 -14.04
CA ALA A 103 4.51 18.74 -13.74
C ALA A 103 3.99 20.13 -13.34
N MET A 104 4.75 20.91 -12.55
CA MET A 104 4.38 22.28 -12.17
C MET A 104 4.37 23.22 -13.38
N GLU A 105 5.27 23.05 -14.34
CA GLU A 105 5.30 23.84 -15.59
C GLU A 105 4.08 23.55 -16.49
N LEU A 106 3.58 22.31 -16.47
CA LEU A 106 2.43 21.87 -17.23
C LEU A 106 1.10 22.16 -16.53
N ALA A 107 1.11 22.37 -15.23
CA ALA A 107 -0.10 22.56 -14.42
C ALA A 107 -0.76 23.94 -14.72
N GLY A 108 -2.09 23.96 -14.80
CA GLY A 108 -2.84 25.19 -15.07
C GLY A 108 -4.35 25.02 -14.95
N SER A 109 -5.11 25.99 -15.44
CA SER A 109 -6.58 26.01 -15.35
C SER A 109 -7.26 24.85 -16.12
N ASN A 110 -6.62 24.38 -17.21
CA ASN A 110 -7.09 23.25 -18.04
C ASN A 110 -6.51 21.90 -17.61
N THR A 111 -5.94 21.83 -16.41
CA THR A 111 -5.38 20.59 -15.84
C THR A 111 -6.29 20.06 -14.73
N VAL A 112 -6.53 18.75 -14.74
CA VAL A 112 -7.02 18.02 -13.57
C VAL A 112 -5.86 17.27 -12.94
N LEU A 113 -5.74 17.38 -11.62
CA LEU A 113 -4.82 16.62 -10.82
C LEU A 113 -5.56 15.42 -10.20
N VAL A 114 -5.10 14.22 -10.49
CA VAL A 114 -5.62 13.00 -9.86
C VAL A 114 -4.57 12.49 -8.87
N VAL A 115 -4.95 12.48 -7.61
CA VAL A 115 -4.14 11.97 -6.51
C VAL A 115 -4.60 10.56 -6.20
N VAL A 116 -3.68 9.60 -6.25
CA VAL A 116 -3.96 8.19 -6.02
C VAL A 116 -3.18 7.67 -4.82
N ASP A 117 -3.80 6.79 -4.05
CA ASP A 117 -3.20 6.05 -2.94
C ASP A 117 -2.64 6.94 -1.82
N VAL A 118 -3.15 8.13 -1.72
CA VAL A 118 -2.85 9.08 -0.64
C VAL A 118 -3.94 10.13 -0.54
N ASN A 119 -4.35 10.46 0.69
CA ASN A 119 -5.28 11.56 0.94
C ASN A 119 -4.68 12.68 1.80
N LYS A 120 -3.41 12.53 2.21
CA LYS A 120 -2.69 13.46 3.05
C LYS A 120 -1.75 14.35 2.22
N PRO A 121 -1.99 15.68 2.15
CA PRO A 121 -1.21 16.61 1.32
C PRO A 121 0.29 16.57 1.54
N SER A 122 0.72 16.49 2.81
CA SER A 122 2.13 16.59 3.20
C SER A 122 3.03 15.45 2.70
N ILE A 123 2.44 14.31 2.34
CA ILE A 123 3.17 13.14 1.86
C ILE A 123 2.91 12.82 0.38
N THR A 124 2.19 13.66 -0.35
CA THR A 124 2.04 13.51 -1.82
C THR A 124 3.37 13.72 -2.52
N GLU A 125 3.50 13.23 -3.75
CA GLU A 125 4.71 13.31 -4.57
C GLU A 125 5.14 14.76 -4.82
N CYS A 126 4.20 15.64 -5.15
CA CYS A 126 4.42 17.06 -5.39
C CYS A 126 3.29 17.88 -4.75
N PRO A 127 3.40 18.30 -3.47
CA PRO A 127 2.36 19.02 -2.76
C PRO A 127 2.00 20.38 -3.38
N GLU A 128 2.90 20.97 -4.14
CA GLU A 128 2.72 22.25 -4.84
C GLU A 128 1.59 22.17 -5.87
N LEU A 129 1.43 21.03 -6.54
CA LEU A 129 0.36 20.80 -7.52
C LEU A 129 -1.04 20.95 -6.91
N LEU A 130 -1.22 20.62 -5.63
CA LEU A 130 -2.49 20.80 -4.90
C LEU A 130 -2.89 22.26 -4.77
N ARG A 131 -1.93 23.20 -4.86
CA ARG A 131 -2.18 24.65 -4.81
C ARG A 131 -2.38 25.24 -6.20
N ILE A 132 -1.72 24.69 -7.22
CA ILE A 132 -1.76 25.16 -8.60
C ILE A 132 -3.03 24.69 -9.30
N CYS A 133 -3.39 23.41 -9.16
CA CYS A 133 -4.54 22.82 -9.83
C CYS A 133 -5.84 23.13 -9.08
N LYS A 134 -6.84 23.63 -9.81
CA LYS A 134 -8.17 23.91 -9.26
C LYS A 134 -9.12 22.73 -9.29
N SER A 135 -8.90 21.78 -10.20
CA SER A 135 -9.67 20.55 -10.31
C SER A 135 -8.83 19.42 -9.75
N ILE A 136 -9.21 18.89 -8.59
CA ILE A 136 -8.48 17.84 -7.88
C ILE A 136 -9.41 16.66 -7.65
N VAL A 137 -8.92 15.46 -7.97
CA VAL A 137 -9.58 14.20 -7.69
C VAL A 137 -8.69 13.41 -6.74
N VAL A 138 -9.27 12.81 -5.70
CA VAL A 138 -8.57 11.95 -4.74
C VAL A 138 -9.21 10.57 -4.77
N LEU A 139 -8.39 9.54 -5.00
CA LEU A 139 -8.76 8.12 -4.96
C LEU A 139 -7.81 7.41 -4.00
N ASP A 140 -8.32 6.91 -2.88
CA ASP A 140 -7.47 6.36 -1.84
C ASP A 140 -8.21 5.31 -1.00
N HIS A 141 -7.50 4.29 -0.55
CA HIS A 141 -8.02 3.26 0.35
C HIS A 141 -7.57 3.41 1.80
N HIS A 142 -6.74 4.40 2.09
CA HIS A 142 -6.29 4.68 3.45
C HIS A 142 -7.37 5.39 4.27
N ARG A 143 -7.34 5.22 5.59
CA ARG A 143 -8.23 5.97 6.48
C ARG A 143 -7.91 7.45 6.41
N GLN A 144 -8.95 8.25 6.30
CA GLN A 144 -8.81 9.70 6.30
C GLN A 144 -8.44 10.19 7.70
N GLY A 145 -7.33 10.91 7.78
CA GLY A 145 -6.86 11.57 9.01
C GLY A 145 -7.35 13.01 9.13
N SER A 146 -6.81 13.75 10.10
CA SER A 146 -7.09 15.19 10.28
C SER A 146 -6.52 16.08 9.19
N GLU A 147 -5.49 15.61 8.46
CA GLU A 147 -4.88 16.30 7.31
C GLU A 147 -5.36 15.64 6.02
N ALA A 148 -6.49 16.06 5.51
CA ALA A 148 -7.00 15.57 4.23
C ALA A 148 -6.95 16.67 3.16
N VAL A 149 -6.98 16.28 1.88
CA VAL A 149 -7.15 17.22 0.77
C VAL A 149 -8.57 17.78 0.82
N GLU A 150 -8.72 19.01 1.33
CA GLU A 150 -10.03 19.63 1.60
C GLU A 150 -10.73 20.17 0.34
N ASN A 151 -9.97 20.57 -0.68
CA ASN A 151 -10.46 21.23 -1.90
C ASN A 151 -10.65 20.27 -3.09
N ALA A 152 -10.81 18.97 -2.82
CA ALA A 152 -11.02 17.98 -3.87
C ALA A 152 -12.40 18.18 -4.55
N THR A 153 -12.39 18.30 -5.89
CA THR A 153 -13.60 18.31 -6.72
C THR A 153 -14.35 16.96 -6.64
N LEU A 154 -13.58 15.88 -6.54
CA LEU A 154 -14.07 14.53 -6.31
C LEU A 154 -13.16 13.85 -5.29
N SER A 155 -13.74 13.38 -4.20
CA SER A 155 -13.07 12.52 -3.24
C SER A 155 -13.75 11.16 -3.21
N TYR A 156 -12.97 10.11 -3.42
CA TYR A 156 -13.39 8.72 -3.29
C TYR A 156 -12.37 7.99 -2.41
N VAL A 157 -12.60 8.07 -1.11
CA VAL A 157 -11.80 7.39 -0.09
C VAL A 157 -12.61 6.21 0.45
N GLU A 158 -12.06 5.01 0.35
CA GLU A 158 -12.76 3.77 0.68
C GLU A 158 -11.86 2.83 1.50
N ALA A 159 -11.83 3.01 2.81
CA ALA A 159 -10.96 2.27 3.74
C ALA A 159 -11.21 0.75 3.81
N TYR A 160 -12.29 0.26 3.17
CA TYR A 160 -12.59 -1.18 3.07
C TYR A 160 -12.11 -1.80 1.76
N ALA A 161 -11.60 -1.01 0.82
CA ALA A 161 -10.94 -1.54 -0.36
C ALA A 161 -9.57 -2.12 0.04
N SER A 162 -9.16 -3.17 -0.63
CA SER A 162 -7.87 -3.82 -0.37
C SER A 162 -6.68 -2.97 -0.83
N SER A 163 -6.91 -2.17 -1.87
CA SER A 163 -5.89 -1.34 -2.53
C SER A 163 -6.55 -0.27 -3.40
N THR A 164 -5.82 0.77 -3.74
CA THR A 164 -6.27 1.77 -4.71
C THR A 164 -6.36 1.17 -6.12
N CYS A 165 -5.51 0.19 -6.46
CA CYS A 165 -5.63 -0.59 -7.71
C CYS A 165 -6.95 -1.34 -7.82
N GLU A 166 -7.50 -1.89 -6.72
CA GLU A 166 -8.85 -2.47 -6.69
C GLU A 166 -9.89 -1.43 -7.11
N MET A 167 -9.88 -0.26 -6.47
CA MET A 167 -10.83 0.83 -6.75
C MET A 167 -10.74 1.33 -8.19
N VAL A 168 -9.53 1.52 -8.70
CA VAL A 168 -9.31 1.95 -10.10
C VAL A 168 -9.75 0.87 -11.08
N SER A 169 -9.51 -0.41 -10.79
CA SER A 169 -9.99 -1.53 -11.62
C SER A 169 -11.51 -1.62 -11.67
N GLU A 170 -12.21 -1.28 -10.59
CA GLU A 170 -13.67 -1.17 -10.58
C GLU A 170 -14.15 0.01 -11.43
N ILE A 171 -13.52 1.18 -11.28
CA ILE A 171 -13.85 2.39 -12.06
C ILE A 171 -13.69 2.13 -13.56
N LEU A 172 -12.60 1.48 -13.97
CA LEU A 172 -12.31 1.16 -15.37
C LEU A 172 -13.46 0.41 -16.05
N GLN A 173 -14.18 -0.46 -15.33
CA GLN A 173 -15.30 -1.22 -15.87
C GLN A 173 -16.53 -0.36 -16.20
N TYR A 174 -16.59 0.89 -15.69
CA TYR A 174 -17.73 1.81 -15.86
C TYR A 174 -17.40 3.08 -16.62
N ILE A 175 -16.14 3.29 -17.03
CA ILE A 175 -15.72 4.50 -17.75
C ILE A 175 -16.32 4.54 -19.18
N GLY A 176 -16.46 3.40 -19.84
CA GLY A 176 -17.04 3.30 -21.18
C GLY A 176 -16.68 1.98 -21.89
N GLU A 177 -17.43 1.66 -22.93
CA GLU A 177 -17.24 0.42 -23.69
C GLU A 177 -15.96 0.39 -24.54
N SER A 178 -15.36 1.56 -24.81
CA SER A 178 -14.15 1.70 -25.64
C SER A 178 -12.85 1.47 -24.91
N ILE A 179 -12.87 1.24 -23.59
CA ILE A 179 -11.64 1.11 -22.81
C ILE A 179 -10.89 -0.16 -23.21
N ARG A 180 -9.60 0.00 -23.53
CA ARG A 180 -8.70 -1.10 -23.85
C ARG A 180 -7.45 -0.96 -22.98
N ILE A 181 -7.30 -1.88 -22.05
CA ILE A 181 -6.16 -1.96 -21.13
C ILE A 181 -5.10 -2.84 -21.78
N THR A 182 -3.85 -2.40 -21.79
CA THR A 182 -2.73 -3.25 -22.27
C THR A 182 -2.36 -4.29 -21.21
N ALA A 183 -1.65 -5.33 -21.64
CA ALA A 183 -1.17 -6.35 -20.70
C ALA A 183 -0.20 -5.76 -19.65
N GLU A 184 0.63 -4.79 -20.06
CA GLU A 184 1.57 -4.09 -19.18
C GLU A 184 0.83 -3.29 -18.10
N GLU A 185 -0.20 -2.54 -18.50
CA GLU A 185 -1.04 -1.78 -17.54
C GLU A 185 -1.79 -2.71 -16.59
N ALA A 186 -2.36 -3.79 -17.12
CA ALA A 186 -3.03 -4.80 -16.28
C ALA A 186 -2.06 -5.45 -15.30
N ASN A 187 -0.82 -5.73 -15.72
CA ASN A 187 0.23 -6.25 -14.82
C ASN A 187 0.63 -5.25 -13.75
N CYS A 188 0.74 -3.95 -14.07
CA CYS A 188 1.07 -2.91 -13.09
C CYS A 188 -0.02 -2.82 -12.00
N MET A 189 -1.29 -2.74 -12.40
CA MET A 189 -2.41 -2.71 -11.43
C MET A 189 -2.52 -4.00 -10.62
N TYR A 190 -2.31 -5.15 -11.25
CA TYR A 190 -2.30 -6.44 -10.56
C TYR A 190 -1.16 -6.53 -9.54
N SER A 191 0.01 -5.95 -9.86
CA SER A 191 1.16 -5.87 -8.95
C SER A 191 0.82 -5.11 -7.67
N GLY A 192 0.19 -3.94 -7.78
CA GLY A 192 -0.23 -3.15 -6.63
C GLY A 192 -1.19 -3.93 -5.74
N MET A 193 -2.24 -4.48 -6.33
CA MET A 193 -3.21 -5.28 -5.59
C MET A 193 -2.57 -6.50 -4.90
N MET A 194 -1.65 -7.19 -5.57
CA MET A 194 -0.94 -8.35 -5.03
C MET A 194 -0.06 -7.98 -3.82
N ILE A 195 0.65 -6.86 -3.88
CA ILE A 195 1.55 -6.42 -2.79
C ILE A 195 0.73 -5.99 -1.57
N ASP A 196 -0.29 -5.16 -1.73
CA ASP A 196 -1.11 -4.64 -0.63
C ASP A 196 -1.92 -5.70 0.10
N THR A 197 -2.24 -6.78 -0.61
CA THR A 197 -2.96 -7.91 -0.05
C THR A 197 -2.05 -9.05 0.43
N ASN A 198 -0.75 -8.85 0.44
CA ASN A 198 0.22 -9.90 0.73
C ASN A 198 -0.08 -11.19 -0.05
N ASN A 199 -0.06 -11.10 -1.38
CA ASN A 199 -0.41 -12.21 -2.28
C ASN A 199 -1.85 -12.74 -2.09
N PHE A 200 -2.82 -11.86 -1.87
CA PHE A 200 -4.24 -12.18 -1.64
C PHE A 200 -4.50 -12.99 -0.36
N THR A 201 -3.63 -12.88 0.62
CA THR A 201 -3.79 -13.54 1.93
C THR A 201 -4.33 -12.61 3.03
N ALA A 202 -4.26 -11.29 2.83
CA ALA A 202 -4.69 -10.30 3.81
C ALA A 202 -5.57 -9.21 3.16
N LYS A 203 -6.50 -8.65 3.92
CA LYS A 203 -7.39 -7.54 3.54
C LYS A 203 -8.20 -7.79 2.24
N THR A 204 -8.44 -9.04 1.86
CA THR A 204 -9.15 -9.39 0.64
C THR A 204 -10.64 -9.57 0.86
N GLY A 205 -11.43 -9.13 -0.11
CA GLY A 205 -12.85 -9.36 -0.19
C GLY A 205 -13.27 -9.84 -1.59
N VAL A 206 -14.55 -10.04 -1.81
CA VAL A 206 -15.09 -10.41 -3.14
C VAL A 206 -14.68 -9.39 -4.20
N ARG A 207 -14.70 -8.10 -3.86
CA ARG A 207 -14.27 -7.00 -4.75
C ARG A 207 -12.84 -7.18 -5.24
N THR A 208 -11.93 -7.56 -4.35
CA THR A 208 -10.51 -7.79 -4.68
C THR A 208 -10.37 -8.87 -5.74
N PHE A 209 -11.06 -10.00 -5.57
CA PHE A 209 -11.02 -11.10 -6.53
C PHE A 209 -11.73 -10.76 -7.85
N GLU A 210 -12.82 -9.99 -7.83
CA GLU A 210 -13.48 -9.49 -9.04
C GLU A 210 -12.58 -8.54 -9.82
N ALA A 211 -11.88 -7.62 -9.15
CA ALA A 211 -10.90 -6.72 -9.75
C ALA A 211 -9.71 -7.50 -10.32
N ALA A 212 -9.17 -8.46 -9.57
CA ALA A 212 -8.11 -9.34 -10.05
C ALA A 212 -8.54 -10.14 -11.29
N ALA A 213 -9.77 -10.68 -11.29
CA ALA A 213 -10.33 -11.39 -12.45
C ALA A 213 -10.52 -10.45 -13.66
N PHE A 214 -10.93 -9.20 -13.44
CA PHE A 214 -10.99 -8.19 -14.49
C PHE A 214 -9.62 -7.93 -15.10
N LEU A 215 -8.60 -7.70 -14.29
CA LEU A 215 -7.22 -7.49 -14.78
C LEU A 215 -6.70 -8.72 -15.51
N ARG A 216 -6.99 -9.92 -15.01
CA ARG A 216 -6.61 -11.18 -15.66
C ARG A 216 -7.23 -11.32 -17.04
N ARG A 217 -8.50 -10.97 -17.21
CA ARG A 217 -9.19 -10.95 -18.52
C ARG A 217 -8.57 -9.94 -19.49
N ASN A 218 -7.97 -8.87 -18.96
CA ASN A 218 -7.29 -7.82 -19.73
C ASN A 218 -5.79 -8.08 -19.89
N GLY A 219 -5.31 -9.29 -19.67
CA GLY A 219 -3.95 -9.70 -20.01
C GLY A 219 -2.95 -9.70 -18.85
N ALA A 220 -3.38 -9.47 -17.61
CA ALA A 220 -2.48 -9.61 -16.46
C ALA A 220 -1.95 -11.05 -16.39
N ASP A 221 -0.63 -11.20 -16.30
CA ASP A 221 0.07 -12.47 -16.16
C ASP A 221 0.58 -12.62 -14.71
N VAL A 222 -0.15 -13.40 -13.92
CA VAL A 222 0.16 -13.67 -12.50
C VAL A 222 1.58 -14.21 -12.32
N THR A 223 2.02 -15.08 -13.23
CA THR A 223 3.36 -15.66 -13.18
C THR A 223 4.44 -14.62 -13.46
N LYS A 224 4.22 -13.74 -14.46
CA LYS A 224 5.12 -12.64 -14.79
C LYS A 224 5.22 -11.67 -13.61
N VAL A 225 4.08 -11.25 -13.05
CA VAL A 225 4.04 -10.35 -11.90
C VAL A 225 4.75 -10.97 -10.69
N ARG A 226 4.46 -12.24 -10.36
CA ARG A 226 5.14 -12.91 -9.25
C ARG A 226 6.66 -12.97 -9.42
N LYS A 227 7.15 -13.09 -10.65
CA LYS A 227 8.60 -13.09 -10.94
C LYS A 227 9.26 -11.73 -10.72
N LEU A 228 8.53 -10.62 -10.86
CA LEU A 228 9.06 -9.27 -10.63
C LEU A 228 9.47 -9.06 -9.16
N PHE A 229 8.77 -9.70 -8.23
CA PHE A 229 8.98 -9.55 -6.79
C PHE A 229 9.74 -10.72 -6.17
N ARG A 230 10.56 -11.41 -6.96
CA ARG A 230 11.50 -12.40 -6.42
C ARG A 230 12.58 -11.70 -5.62
N GLU A 231 12.81 -12.19 -4.44
CA GLU A 231 13.83 -11.70 -3.55
C GLU A 231 15.23 -12.13 -4.02
N ASP A 232 16.23 -11.35 -3.66
CA ASP A 232 17.63 -11.75 -3.80
C ASP A 232 17.93 -12.97 -2.91
N ALA A 233 18.88 -13.81 -3.35
CA ALA A 233 19.21 -15.04 -2.63
C ALA A 233 19.76 -14.78 -1.22
N ILE A 234 20.45 -13.66 -0.99
CA ILE A 234 21.00 -13.30 0.32
C ILE A 234 19.85 -12.86 1.23
N GLU A 235 18.97 -11.98 0.75
CA GLU A 235 17.79 -11.52 1.48
C GLU A 235 16.87 -12.67 1.85
N TYR A 236 16.60 -13.57 0.89
CA TYR A 236 15.80 -14.77 1.13
C TYR A 236 16.38 -15.68 2.21
N LYS A 237 17.71 -15.95 2.14
CA LYS A 237 18.39 -16.75 3.15
C LYS A 237 18.36 -16.10 4.54
N THR A 238 18.62 -14.79 4.61
CA THR A 238 18.59 -14.06 5.89
C THR A 238 17.19 -14.07 6.52
N LYS A 239 16.16 -13.92 5.69
CA LYS A 239 14.77 -14.07 6.14
C LYS A 239 14.51 -15.48 6.68
N ALA A 240 14.94 -16.52 5.95
CA ALA A 240 14.78 -17.91 6.35
C ALA A 240 15.54 -18.21 7.67
N ASP A 241 16.76 -17.67 7.82
CA ASP A 241 17.55 -17.79 9.06
C ASP A 241 16.82 -17.14 10.24
N ALA A 242 16.29 -15.92 10.05
CA ALA A 242 15.51 -15.24 11.07
C ALA A 242 14.28 -16.06 11.49
N VAL A 243 13.58 -16.66 10.52
CA VAL A 243 12.41 -17.52 10.82
C VAL A 243 12.84 -18.78 11.57
N SER A 244 13.92 -19.45 11.14
CA SER A 244 14.39 -20.70 11.74
C SER A 244 14.91 -20.55 13.16
N GLN A 245 15.42 -19.35 13.53
CA GLN A 245 15.98 -19.04 14.85
C GLN A 245 14.95 -18.42 15.81
N ALA A 246 13.69 -18.30 15.39
CA ALA A 246 12.66 -17.67 16.22
C ALA A 246 12.37 -18.45 17.50
N GLU A 247 12.36 -17.73 18.61
CA GLU A 247 11.92 -18.23 19.90
C GLU A 247 10.39 -18.06 20.01
N ILE A 248 9.70 -19.10 20.46
CA ILE A 248 8.27 -19.01 20.81
C ILE A 248 8.13 -18.67 22.28
N TYR A 249 7.81 -17.41 22.55
CA TYR A 249 7.64 -16.87 23.90
C TYR A 249 6.19 -16.96 24.34
N LYS A 250 5.96 -17.45 25.57
CA LYS A 250 4.61 -17.62 26.17
C LYS A 250 3.64 -18.40 25.27
N HIS A 251 4.15 -19.30 24.44
CA HIS A 251 3.37 -20.13 23.49
C HIS A 251 2.54 -19.34 22.47
N ALA A 252 2.67 -18.00 22.41
CA ALA A 252 1.86 -17.13 21.56
C ALA A 252 2.68 -16.14 20.72
N PHE A 253 3.90 -15.81 21.13
CA PHE A 253 4.70 -14.77 20.50
C PHE A 253 5.96 -15.35 19.86
N ALA A 254 6.14 -15.14 18.56
CA ALA A 254 7.38 -15.45 17.89
C ALA A 254 8.33 -14.24 17.96
N ILE A 255 9.50 -14.41 18.55
CA ILE A 255 10.52 -13.35 18.67
C ILE A 255 11.78 -13.81 17.97
N SER A 256 12.31 -12.99 17.06
CA SER A 256 13.52 -13.33 16.32
C SER A 256 14.41 -12.11 16.05
N ILE A 257 15.61 -12.37 15.58
CA ILE A 257 16.60 -11.39 15.15
C ILE A 257 16.83 -11.54 13.65
N CYS A 258 16.74 -10.43 12.92
CA CYS A 258 17.16 -10.36 11.52
C CYS A 258 18.54 -9.72 11.44
N LYS A 259 19.50 -10.42 10.87
CA LYS A 259 20.86 -9.88 10.64
C LYS A 259 20.83 -8.85 9.53
N SER A 260 21.59 -7.77 9.69
CA SER A 260 21.66 -6.66 8.72
C SER A 260 22.84 -6.73 7.76
N GLU A 261 23.76 -7.69 7.97
CA GLU A 261 25.02 -7.79 7.22
C GLU A 261 24.76 -8.14 5.74
N ASN A 262 25.37 -7.36 4.84
CA ASN A 262 25.30 -7.55 3.38
C ASN A 262 23.90 -7.44 2.77
N ILE A 263 22.98 -6.73 3.41
CA ILE A 263 21.60 -6.52 2.96
C ILE A 263 21.37 -5.03 2.69
N GLN A 264 20.71 -4.70 1.57
CA GLN A 264 20.41 -3.32 1.24
C GLN A 264 19.33 -2.71 2.14
N SER A 265 18.32 -3.50 2.48
CA SER A 265 17.16 -3.04 3.26
C SER A 265 16.83 -4.01 4.41
N PRO A 266 17.67 -4.09 5.47
CA PRO A 266 17.51 -5.09 6.53
C PRO A 266 16.18 -4.99 7.28
N THR A 267 15.66 -3.76 7.45
CA THR A 267 14.38 -3.54 8.13
C THR A 267 13.19 -4.08 7.33
N ILE A 268 13.28 -4.06 6.00
CA ILE A 268 12.27 -4.68 5.12
C ILE A 268 12.31 -6.20 5.25
N VAL A 269 13.50 -6.79 5.22
CA VAL A 269 13.69 -8.24 5.40
C VAL A 269 13.20 -8.68 6.77
N GLY A 270 13.47 -7.90 7.83
CA GLY A 270 12.95 -8.15 9.18
C GLY A 270 11.42 -8.10 9.23
N ALA A 271 10.79 -7.15 8.54
CA ALA A 271 9.35 -7.05 8.46
C ALA A 271 8.72 -8.24 7.68
N GLN A 272 9.38 -8.71 6.63
CA GLN A 272 8.96 -9.90 5.89
C GLN A 272 9.10 -11.17 6.74
N ALA A 273 10.21 -11.31 7.50
CA ALA A 273 10.38 -12.41 8.44
C ALA A 273 9.29 -12.42 9.52
N ALA A 274 8.88 -11.23 10.01
CA ALA A 274 7.77 -11.13 10.96
C ALA A 274 6.45 -11.61 10.36
N ASN A 275 6.17 -11.32 9.08
CA ASN A 275 4.99 -11.86 8.40
C ASN A 275 5.06 -13.40 8.26
N GLU A 276 6.22 -13.96 7.90
CA GLU A 276 6.39 -15.41 7.77
C GLU A 276 6.17 -16.15 9.08
N LEU A 277 6.61 -15.59 10.21
CA LEU A 277 6.43 -16.17 11.54
C LEU A 277 4.97 -16.35 11.94
N LEU A 278 4.05 -15.58 11.37
CA LEU A 278 2.60 -15.73 11.61
C LEU A 278 2.02 -17.01 10.98
N ASN A 279 2.74 -17.66 10.08
CA ASN A 279 2.34 -18.95 9.50
C ASN A 279 2.57 -20.13 10.47
N ILE A 280 3.24 -19.90 11.61
CA ILE A 280 3.50 -20.94 12.62
C ILE A 280 2.25 -21.13 13.48
N LYS A 281 1.75 -22.34 13.53
CA LYS A 281 0.56 -22.68 14.35
C LYS A 281 0.76 -22.27 15.82
N GLY A 282 -0.18 -21.51 16.36
CA GLY A 282 -0.18 -21.05 17.73
C GLY A 282 0.50 -19.70 17.94
N VAL A 283 1.20 -19.17 16.93
CA VAL A 283 1.74 -17.81 16.99
C VAL A 283 0.61 -16.81 16.72
N LYS A 284 0.35 -15.93 17.70
CA LYS A 284 -0.67 -14.87 17.63
C LYS A 284 -0.07 -13.52 17.23
N ALA A 285 1.20 -13.30 17.58
CA ALA A 285 1.95 -12.14 17.12
C ALA A 285 3.44 -12.47 16.97
N SER A 286 4.10 -11.76 16.08
CA SER A 286 5.52 -11.92 15.80
C SER A 286 6.26 -10.59 15.93
N PHE A 287 7.50 -10.67 16.39
CA PHE A 287 8.38 -9.52 16.60
C PHE A 287 9.77 -9.86 16.08
N VAL A 288 10.24 -9.12 15.09
CA VAL A 288 11.58 -9.29 14.55
C VAL A 288 12.39 -8.03 14.80
N LEU A 289 13.53 -8.20 15.47
CA LEU A 289 14.44 -7.13 15.81
C LEU A 289 15.58 -7.10 14.78
N THR A 290 15.88 -5.91 14.26
CA THR A 290 16.94 -5.70 13.28
C THR A 290 17.85 -4.59 13.76
N ASP A 291 19.16 -4.88 13.93
CA ASP A 291 20.17 -3.87 14.22
C ASP A 291 20.61 -3.22 12.91
N TYR A 292 20.35 -1.94 12.75
CA TYR A 292 20.69 -1.19 11.54
C TYR A 292 20.92 0.28 11.86
N GLN A 293 22.03 0.85 11.36
CA GLN A 293 22.41 2.25 11.56
C GLN A 293 22.45 2.69 13.04
N ASN A 294 23.02 1.87 13.90
CA ASN A 294 23.11 2.10 15.35
C ASN A 294 21.75 2.23 16.07
N GLN A 295 20.72 1.63 15.51
CA GLN A 295 19.38 1.55 16.09
C GLN A 295 18.84 0.13 15.97
N VAL A 296 18.00 -0.25 16.91
CA VAL A 296 17.26 -1.52 16.85
C VAL A 296 15.84 -1.23 16.37
N PHE A 297 15.51 -1.73 15.18
CA PHE A 297 14.17 -1.66 14.62
C PHE A 297 13.39 -2.91 15.02
N ILE A 298 12.19 -2.74 15.55
CA ILE A 298 11.27 -3.85 15.84
C ILE A 298 10.13 -3.81 14.84
N SER A 299 9.98 -4.87 14.07
CA SER A 299 8.83 -5.11 13.21
C SER A 299 7.86 -6.04 13.93
N ALA A 300 6.66 -5.57 14.21
CA ALA A 300 5.61 -6.31 14.89
C ALA A 300 4.45 -6.63 13.94
N ARG A 301 3.95 -7.87 13.98
CA ARG A 301 2.84 -8.35 13.12
C ARG A 301 1.86 -9.21 13.91
N SER A 302 0.58 -9.18 13.50
CA SER A 302 -0.47 -10.05 14.02
C SER A 302 -1.58 -10.24 12.98
N ILE A 303 -2.31 -11.35 13.07
CA ILE A 303 -3.52 -11.61 12.27
C ILE A 303 -4.73 -11.45 13.21
N ASP A 304 -5.09 -10.20 13.50
CA ASP A 304 -6.27 -9.76 14.29
C ASP A 304 -6.40 -10.31 15.73
N GLU A 305 -5.52 -11.21 16.16
CA GLU A 305 -5.58 -11.83 17.48
C GLU A 305 -4.97 -10.97 18.57
N VAL A 306 -3.95 -10.17 18.23
CA VAL A 306 -3.21 -9.30 19.14
C VAL A 306 -3.07 -7.90 18.54
N ASN A 307 -3.40 -6.87 19.31
CA ASN A 307 -3.14 -5.49 18.90
C ASN A 307 -1.67 -5.11 19.11
N VAL A 308 -0.85 -5.31 18.06
CA VAL A 308 0.59 -4.99 18.12
C VAL A 308 0.86 -3.49 18.16
N GLN A 309 -0.07 -2.65 17.73
CA GLN A 309 0.07 -1.18 17.85
C GLN A 309 0.26 -0.76 19.30
N VAL A 310 -0.61 -1.21 20.18
CA VAL A 310 -0.57 -0.85 21.61
C VAL A 310 0.73 -1.32 22.27
N ILE A 311 1.26 -2.49 21.84
CA ILE A 311 2.54 -3.00 22.33
C ILE A 311 3.68 -2.08 21.89
N MET A 312 3.72 -1.72 20.61
CA MET A 312 4.78 -0.85 20.07
C MET A 312 4.68 0.58 20.60
N GLU A 313 3.49 1.12 20.84
CA GLU A 313 3.29 2.44 21.46
C GLU A 313 3.87 2.49 22.87
N LYS A 314 3.75 1.41 23.67
CA LYS A 314 4.40 1.31 24.98
C LYS A 314 5.93 1.29 24.93
N MET A 315 6.49 0.97 23.76
CA MET A 315 7.93 0.98 23.49
C MET A 315 8.38 2.25 22.73
N GLY A 316 7.49 3.25 22.57
CA GLY A 316 7.80 4.51 21.88
C GLY A 316 7.64 4.46 20.37
N GLY A 317 7.01 3.43 19.83
CA GLY A 317 6.70 3.27 18.41
C GLY A 317 5.23 3.53 18.08
N GLY A 318 4.71 2.86 17.06
CA GLY A 318 3.33 2.97 16.62
C GLY A 318 3.01 2.09 15.42
N GLY A 319 1.81 2.27 14.87
CA GLY A 319 1.36 1.52 13.70
C GLY A 319 -0.15 1.33 13.67
N HIS A 320 -0.57 0.14 13.27
CA HIS A 320 -1.96 -0.30 13.24
C HIS A 320 -2.11 -1.62 13.99
N LEU A 321 -3.34 -2.07 14.17
CA LEU A 321 -3.70 -3.26 14.93
C LEU A 321 -2.83 -4.49 14.59
N GLY A 322 -2.68 -4.82 13.31
CA GLY A 322 -1.94 -6.02 12.85
C GLY A 322 -0.51 -5.72 12.36
N ILE A 323 -0.11 -4.45 12.21
CA ILE A 323 1.18 -4.03 11.66
C ILE A 323 1.67 -2.83 12.45
N ALA A 324 2.76 -2.98 13.18
CA ALA A 324 3.35 -1.91 13.96
C ALA A 324 4.87 -2.06 14.03
N GLY A 325 5.55 -1.05 14.56
CA GLY A 325 6.99 -1.09 14.78
C GLY A 325 7.46 -0.01 15.74
N CYS A 326 8.67 -0.16 16.23
CA CYS A 326 9.36 0.88 16.98
C CYS A 326 10.85 0.90 16.66
N GLN A 327 11.51 1.99 17.04
CA GLN A 327 12.95 2.19 16.91
C GLN A 327 13.53 2.47 18.29
N LEU A 328 14.51 1.68 18.69
CA LEU A 328 15.20 1.83 19.95
C LEU A 328 16.63 2.35 19.69
N THR A 329 17.01 3.40 20.38
CA THR A 329 18.36 3.98 20.29
C THR A 329 19.16 3.68 21.55
N GLY A 330 20.47 3.43 21.40
CA GLY A 330 21.39 3.23 22.52
C GLY A 330 21.21 1.90 23.26
N VAL A 331 20.57 0.92 22.62
CA VAL A 331 20.41 -0.43 23.15
C VAL A 331 20.91 -1.46 22.14
N SER A 332 21.40 -2.58 22.63
CA SER A 332 21.70 -3.75 21.82
C SER A 332 20.41 -4.52 21.45
N VAL A 333 20.48 -5.37 20.44
CA VAL A 333 19.36 -6.25 20.05
C VAL A 333 18.89 -7.12 21.22
N PHE A 334 19.82 -7.62 22.04
CA PHE A 334 19.48 -8.46 23.19
C PHE A 334 18.78 -7.67 24.31
N GLU A 335 19.20 -6.43 24.56
CA GLU A 335 18.50 -5.53 25.47
C GLU A 335 17.09 -5.18 24.93
N GLY A 336 16.98 -4.97 23.59
CA GLY A 336 15.69 -4.77 22.92
C GLY A 336 14.73 -5.94 23.10
N ILE A 337 15.22 -7.19 23.01
CA ILE A 337 14.42 -8.39 23.32
C ILE A 337 13.98 -8.40 24.79
N GLY A 338 14.87 -8.04 25.70
CA GLY A 338 14.54 -7.94 27.13
C GLY A 338 13.44 -6.91 27.40
N LEU A 339 13.53 -5.72 26.80
CA LEU A 339 12.50 -4.68 26.89
C LEU A 339 11.17 -5.13 26.32
N LEU A 340 11.18 -5.80 25.15
CA LEU A 340 9.98 -6.35 24.53
C LEU A 340 9.31 -7.40 25.45
N LYS A 341 10.07 -8.39 25.94
CA LYS A 341 9.54 -9.43 26.85
C LYS A 341 8.99 -8.82 28.13
N GLY A 342 9.70 -7.85 28.72
CA GLY A 342 9.23 -7.12 29.90
C GLY A 342 7.93 -6.35 29.65
N THR A 343 7.78 -5.74 28.47
CA THR A 343 6.55 -5.06 28.07
C THR A 343 5.40 -6.05 27.91
N LEU A 344 5.62 -7.17 27.22
CA LEU A 344 4.63 -8.24 27.07
C LEU A 344 4.19 -8.80 28.42
N ASP A 345 5.13 -9.14 29.31
CA ASP A 345 4.82 -9.65 30.65
C ASP A 345 4.00 -8.67 31.48
N LYS A 346 4.37 -7.40 31.45
CA LYS A 346 3.61 -6.35 32.14
C LYS A 346 2.18 -6.25 31.63
N MET A 347 1.99 -6.24 30.30
CA MET A 347 0.66 -6.15 29.69
C MET A 347 -0.22 -7.37 29.99
N ILE A 348 0.39 -8.56 30.02
CA ILE A 348 -0.32 -9.80 30.39
C ILE A 348 -0.76 -9.75 31.86
N ASN A 349 0.16 -9.37 32.76
CA ASN A 349 -0.13 -9.27 34.21
C ASN A 349 -1.17 -8.21 34.54
N GLU A 350 -1.23 -7.12 33.76
CA GLU A 350 -2.22 -6.06 33.87
C GLU A 350 -3.58 -6.43 33.22
N GLY A 351 -3.69 -7.58 32.56
CA GLY A 351 -4.88 -8.01 31.82
C GLY A 351 -5.15 -7.20 30.54
N ALA A 352 -4.17 -6.39 30.11
CA ALA A 352 -4.25 -5.60 28.88
C ALA A 352 -3.96 -6.44 27.64
N LEU A 353 -3.39 -7.63 27.81
CA LEU A 353 -3.11 -8.58 26.75
C LEU A 353 -3.56 -9.97 27.21
N VAL A 354 -4.54 -10.56 26.53
CA VAL A 354 -5.07 -11.89 26.83
C VAL A 354 -4.43 -12.90 25.86
N ILE A 355 -3.85 -13.96 26.45
CA ILE A 355 -3.26 -15.08 25.71
C ILE A 355 -4.04 -16.32 26.14
N ASP A 356 -5.10 -16.64 25.42
CA ASP A 356 -5.86 -17.90 25.61
C ASP A 356 -5.38 -18.95 24.61
#